data_615a745343814a42c34c41135ceffb0e
#
_entry.id   615a745343814a42c34c41135ceffb0e
#
_cell.length_a   1.000
_cell.length_b   1.000
_cell.length_c   1.000
_cell.angle_alpha   90.00
_cell.angle_beta   90.00
_cell.angle_gamma   90.00
#
_symmetry.space_group_name_H-M   'P 1'
#
loop_
_entity.id
_entity.type
_entity.pdbx_description
1 polymer ?
#
loop_
_entity_poly.entity_id
_entity_poly.type
_entity_poly.pdbx_seq_one_letter_code
_entity_poly.pdbx_strand_id
1 'polypeptide(L)'
;MKKWVVKKPDKQISKKLEAECSVTPLCADVLAARGISSPAEAAEQFNADSLSDPFLLKDMREAAQLINTAVENFTCICVFGDYDCDGIASTAMLFSYLECMGANVFYMIPERNDGYGLNESAVRTVSYTHLTL
;
A
#
# COMPACT_ATOMS: atom_id res chain seq x y z
N MET A 1 21.61 22.32 0.61
CA MET A 1 20.49 22.33 1.58
C MET A 1 19.20 21.98 0.86
N LYS A 2 18.40 21.04 1.36
CA LYS A 2 17.06 20.76 0.81
C LYS A 2 16.12 21.90 1.19
N LYS A 3 15.43 22.51 0.20
CA LYS A 3 14.48 23.61 0.43
C LYS A 3 13.10 23.00 0.75
N TRP A 4 12.51 23.38 1.87
CA TRP A 4 11.15 23.01 2.21
C TRP A 4 10.18 23.85 1.36
N VAL A 5 9.24 23.20 0.69
CA VAL A 5 8.15 23.83 -0.03
C VAL A 5 6.86 23.45 0.68
N VAL A 6 6.28 24.42 1.40
CA VAL A 6 5.03 24.23 2.12
C VAL A 6 3.89 24.74 1.24
N LYS A 7 2.97 23.85 0.89
CA LYS A 7 1.74 24.20 0.16
C LYS A 7 0.82 24.99 1.10
N LYS A 8 0.48 26.21 0.73
CA LYS A 8 -0.45 27.04 1.53
C LYS A 8 -1.88 26.55 1.30
N PRO A 9 -2.67 26.33 2.37
CA PRO A 9 -4.07 25.99 2.23
C PRO A 9 -4.89 27.19 1.77
N ASP A 10 -5.98 26.94 1.05
CA ASP A 10 -7.00 27.93 0.82
C ASP A 10 -7.76 28.18 2.13
N LYS A 11 -7.68 29.41 2.62
CA LYS A 11 -8.26 29.78 3.92
C LYS A 11 -9.79 29.81 3.93
N GLN A 12 -10.44 29.98 2.79
CA GLN A 12 -11.90 29.91 2.70
C GLN A 12 -12.36 28.44 2.83
N ILE A 13 -11.69 27.55 2.10
CA ILE A 13 -11.93 26.11 2.19
C ILE A 13 -11.62 25.60 3.61
N SER A 14 -10.48 25.99 4.20
CA SER A 14 -10.13 25.59 5.58
C SER A 14 -11.22 25.97 6.57
N LYS A 15 -11.70 27.22 6.55
CA LYS A 15 -12.78 27.68 7.47
C LYS A 15 -14.08 26.92 7.26
N LYS A 16 -14.44 26.62 6.02
CA LYS A 16 -15.62 25.81 5.71
C LYS A 16 -15.51 24.41 6.28
N LEU A 17 -14.38 23.73 6.05
CA LEU A 17 -14.12 22.39 6.56
C LEU A 17 -14.08 22.36 8.10
N GLU A 18 -13.47 23.36 8.74
CA GLU A 18 -13.48 23.50 10.21
C GLU A 18 -14.90 23.56 10.75
N ALA A 19 -15.75 24.42 10.17
CA ALA A 19 -17.11 24.62 10.64
C ALA A 19 -18.05 23.43 10.37
N GLU A 20 -17.92 22.79 9.19
CA GLU A 20 -18.88 21.76 8.75
C GLU A 20 -18.44 20.32 9.11
N CYS A 21 -17.12 20.07 9.31
CA CYS A 21 -16.62 18.73 9.63
C CYS A 21 -16.25 18.55 11.11
N SER A 22 -16.40 19.58 11.95
CA SER A 22 -16.02 19.55 13.38
C SER A 22 -14.55 19.12 13.60
N VAL A 23 -13.67 19.51 12.71
CA VAL A 23 -12.23 19.25 12.79
C VAL A 23 -11.47 20.46 13.35
N THR A 24 -10.26 20.24 13.86
CA THR A 24 -9.43 21.35 14.35
C THR A 24 -8.96 22.26 13.19
N PRO A 25 -8.65 23.55 13.43
CA PRO A 25 -8.13 24.45 12.41
C PRO A 25 -6.91 23.90 11.64
N LEU A 26 -6.02 23.22 12.37
CA LEU A 26 -4.84 22.59 11.75
C LEU A 26 -5.23 21.43 10.81
N CYS A 27 -6.18 20.62 11.22
CA CYS A 27 -6.69 19.52 10.39
C CYS A 27 -7.36 20.07 9.13
N ALA A 28 -8.21 21.12 9.26
CA ALA A 28 -8.84 21.79 8.14
C ALA A 28 -7.82 22.38 7.15
N ASP A 29 -6.74 22.99 7.66
CA ASP A 29 -5.66 23.52 6.82
C ASP A 29 -4.94 22.38 6.06
N VAL A 30 -4.68 21.25 6.69
CA VAL A 30 -4.05 20.08 6.06
C VAL A 30 -4.95 19.48 4.98
N LEU A 31 -6.24 19.31 5.25
CA LEU A 31 -7.22 18.83 4.27
C LEU A 31 -7.29 19.74 3.05
N ALA A 32 -7.44 21.05 3.28
CA ALA A 32 -7.47 22.04 2.19
C ALA A 32 -6.17 22.05 1.38
N ALA A 33 -5.00 21.94 2.03
CA ALA A 33 -3.71 21.86 1.35
C ALA A 33 -3.56 20.59 0.50
N ARG A 34 -4.26 19.51 0.85
CA ARG A 34 -4.35 18.27 0.08
C ARG A 34 -5.35 18.32 -1.08
N GLY A 35 -6.12 19.40 -1.18
CA GLY A 35 -7.10 19.61 -2.25
C GLY A 35 -8.50 19.14 -1.91
N ILE A 36 -8.76 18.76 -0.65
CA ILE A 36 -10.10 18.43 -0.16
C ILE A 36 -10.86 19.73 0.03
N SER A 37 -12.01 19.86 -0.63
CA SER A 37 -12.75 21.10 -0.72
C SER A 37 -14.17 21.04 -0.18
N SER A 38 -14.65 19.84 0.11
CA SER A 38 -16.03 19.63 0.60
C SER A 38 -16.07 18.71 1.83
N PRO A 39 -17.10 18.83 2.68
CA PRO A 39 -17.33 17.93 3.80
C PRO A 39 -17.50 16.47 3.39
N ALA A 40 -18.08 16.21 2.22
CA ALA A 40 -18.24 14.85 1.71
C ALA A 40 -16.88 14.20 1.43
N GLU A 41 -15.98 14.90 0.71
CA GLU A 41 -14.62 14.46 0.47
C GLU A 41 -13.83 14.27 1.79
N ALA A 42 -14.04 15.17 2.77
CA ALA A 42 -13.41 15.02 4.08
C ALA A 42 -13.93 13.79 4.84
N ALA A 43 -15.23 13.52 4.78
CA ALA A 43 -15.84 12.35 5.39
C ALA A 43 -15.29 11.05 4.79
N GLU A 44 -15.07 10.98 3.49
CA GLU A 44 -14.44 9.83 2.81
C GLU A 44 -13.03 9.54 3.34
N GLN A 45 -12.26 10.58 3.70
CA GLN A 45 -10.91 10.41 4.27
C GLN A 45 -10.92 9.79 5.68
N PHE A 46 -12.01 9.97 6.43
CA PHE A 46 -12.15 9.49 7.80
C PHE A 46 -13.01 8.24 7.90
N ASN A 47 -13.72 7.88 6.84
CA ASN A 47 -14.59 6.72 6.83
C ASN A 47 -13.77 5.44 6.59
N ALA A 48 -13.47 4.74 7.70
CA ALA A 48 -12.75 3.47 7.67
C ALA A 48 -13.64 2.26 7.35
N ASP A 49 -14.96 2.47 7.24
CA ASP A 49 -15.93 1.37 7.15
C ASP A 49 -16.15 0.83 5.73
N SER A 50 -15.59 1.47 4.73
CA SER A 50 -15.70 1.02 3.33
C SER A 50 -14.33 0.84 2.68
N LEU A 51 -14.05 -0.38 2.26
CA LEU A 51 -12.93 -0.63 1.35
C LEU A 51 -13.35 -0.26 -0.07
N SER A 52 -12.49 0.49 -0.76
CA SER A 52 -12.67 0.76 -2.18
C SER A 52 -12.52 -0.53 -2.99
N ASP A 53 -13.15 -0.58 -4.17
CA ASP A 53 -12.93 -1.67 -5.12
C ASP A 53 -11.42 -1.77 -5.45
N PRO A 54 -10.75 -2.90 -5.16
CA PRO A 54 -9.33 -3.07 -5.45
C PRO A 54 -9.00 -2.94 -6.94
N PHE A 55 -9.95 -3.18 -7.81
CA PHE A 55 -9.77 -3.03 -9.27
C PHE A 55 -9.74 -1.58 -9.77
N LEU A 56 -9.90 -0.60 -8.87
CA LEU A 56 -9.58 0.81 -9.16
C LEU A 56 -8.06 1.06 -9.14
N LEU A 57 -7.27 0.18 -8.53
CA LEU A 57 -5.83 0.25 -8.60
C LEU A 57 -5.36 -0.10 -10.01
N LYS A 58 -4.39 0.69 -10.50
CA LYS A 58 -3.78 0.45 -11.80
C LYS A 58 -3.18 -0.96 -11.86
N ASP A 59 -3.38 -1.64 -12.97
CA ASP A 59 -2.82 -2.96 -13.28
C ASP A 59 -3.24 -4.09 -12.30
N MET A 60 -4.25 -3.87 -11.45
CA MET A 60 -4.70 -4.86 -10.47
C MET A 60 -5.29 -6.11 -11.12
N ARG A 61 -6.02 -5.96 -12.23
CA ARG A 61 -6.59 -7.11 -12.95
C ARG A 61 -5.51 -7.99 -13.54
N GLU A 62 -4.52 -7.39 -14.15
CA GLU A 62 -3.36 -8.07 -14.73
C GLU A 62 -2.54 -8.78 -13.63
N ALA A 63 -2.31 -8.11 -12.50
CA ALA A 63 -1.62 -8.71 -11.36
C ALA A 63 -2.37 -9.94 -10.82
N ALA A 64 -3.69 -9.83 -10.63
CA ALA A 64 -4.51 -10.95 -10.18
C ALA A 64 -4.50 -12.13 -11.18
N GLN A 65 -4.55 -11.84 -12.48
CA GLN A 65 -4.46 -12.87 -13.52
C GLN A 65 -3.10 -13.57 -13.53
N LEU A 66 -1.99 -12.82 -13.38
CA LEU A 66 -0.64 -13.39 -13.28
C LEU A 66 -0.51 -14.33 -12.09
N ILE A 67 -1.01 -13.91 -10.92
CA ILE A 67 -1.00 -14.75 -9.71
C ILE A 67 -1.84 -16.02 -9.93
N ASN A 68 -3.05 -15.92 -10.45
CA ASN A 68 -3.91 -17.07 -10.72
C ASN A 68 -3.22 -18.05 -11.68
N THR A 69 -2.64 -17.54 -12.77
CA THR A 69 -1.90 -18.37 -13.73
C THR A 69 -0.71 -19.06 -13.08
N ALA A 70 0.00 -18.38 -12.19
CA ALA A 70 1.12 -18.95 -11.44
C ALA A 70 0.65 -20.07 -10.50
N VAL A 71 -0.47 -19.89 -9.82
CA VAL A 71 -1.08 -20.93 -8.96
C VAL A 71 -1.49 -22.15 -9.80
N GLU A 72 -2.20 -21.96 -10.92
CA GLU A 72 -2.65 -23.03 -11.82
C GLU A 72 -1.47 -23.85 -12.39
N ASN A 73 -0.37 -23.20 -12.70
CA ASN A 73 0.83 -23.83 -13.27
C ASN A 73 1.84 -24.31 -12.21
N PHE A 74 1.53 -24.22 -10.91
CA PHE A 74 2.46 -24.51 -9.83
C PHE A 74 3.78 -23.74 -9.92
N THR A 75 3.74 -22.56 -10.57
CA THR A 75 4.89 -21.66 -10.61
C THR A 75 5.13 -21.11 -9.21
N CYS A 76 6.40 -21.10 -8.78
CA CYS A 76 6.75 -20.62 -7.46
C CYS A 76 6.53 -19.12 -7.34
N ILE A 77 5.86 -18.70 -6.28
CA ILE A 77 5.54 -17.31 -5.97
C ILE A 77 6.32 -16.89 -4.73
N CYS A 78 7.06 -15.78 -4.83
CA CYS A 78 7.69 -15.16 -3.67
C CYS A 78 6.84 -13.97 -3.20
N VAL A 79 6.39 -13.99 -1.95
CA VAL A 79 5.78 -12.84 -1.29
C VAL A 79 6.90 -12.07 -0.59
N PHE A 80 7.31 -10.95 -1.19
CA PHE A 80 8.34 -10.09 -0.60
C PHE A 80 7.68 -9.01 0.25
N GLY A 81 7.89 -9.06 1.56
CA GLY A 81 7.30 -8.13 2.53
C GLY A 81 8.27 -7.08 3.04
N ASP A 82 7.80 -6.31 4.03
CA ASP A 82 8.61 -5.36 4.78
C ASP A 82 8.76 -5.83 6.23
N TYR A 83 9.76 -5.33 6.93
CA TYR A 83 10.09 -5.71 8.31
C TYR A 83 9.27 -4.96 9.37
N ASP A 84 8.44 -4.00 9.00
CA ASP A 84 7.56 -3.31 9.94
C ASP A 84 6.27 -4.09 10.21
N CYS A 85 5.44 -3.57 11.11
CA CYS A 85 4.29 -4.31 11.63
C CYS A 85 3.23 -4.60 10.57
N ASP A 86 2.96 -3.65 9.70
CA ASP A 86 2.00 -3.79 8.60
C ASP A 86 2.58 -4.60 7.44
N GLY A 87 3.87 -4.48 7.15
CA GLY A 87 4.57 -5.31 6.20
C GLY A 87 4.56 -6.80 6.58
N ILE A 88 4.85 -7.12 7.84
CA ILE A 88 4.78 -8.50 8.35
C ILE A 88 3.34 -9.01 8.29
N ALA A 89 2.36 -8.21 8.74
CA ALA A 89 0.96 -8.63 8.75
C ALA A 89 0.42 -8.87 7.34
N SER A 90 0.67 -7.96 6.40
CA SER A 90 0.24 -8.11 5.00
C SER A 90 0.92 -9.29 4.30
N THR A 91 2.21 -9.52 4.56
CA THR A 91 2.93 -10.69 4.07
C THR A 91 2.31 -11.98 4.59
N ALA A 92 2.04 -12.07 5.88
CA ALA A 92 1.43 -13.24 6.49
C ALA A 92 0.02 -13.51 5.91
N MET A 93 -0.79 -12.48 5.72
CA MET A 93 -2.13 -12.61 5.13
C MET A 93 -2.06 -13.15 3.70
N LEU A 94 -1.24 -12.54 2.85
CA LEU A 94 -1.13 -12.94 1.44
C LEU A 94 -0.50 -14.33 1.31
N PHE A 95 0.55 -14.62 2.06
CA PHE A 95 1.19 -15.94 2.10
C PHE A 95 0.18 -17.02 2.49
N SER A 96 -0.51 -16.84 3.63
CA SER A 96 -1.49 -17.83 4.11
C SER A 96 -2.65 -18.04 3.12
N TYR A 97 -3.11 -16.97 2.48
CA TYR A 97 -4.14 -17.07 1.45
C TYR A 97 -3.68 -17.89 0.26
N LEU A 98 -2.49 -17.61 -0.28
CA LEU A 98 -1.93 -18.35 -1.42
C LEU A 98 -1.62 -19.81 -1.06
N GLU A 99 -1.13 -20.07 0.15
CA GLU A 99 -0.93 -21.43 0.67
C GLU A 99 -2.25 -22.20 0.73
N CYS A 100 -3.33 -21.59 1.24
CA CYS A 100 -4.66 -22.19 1.25
C CYS A 100 -5.21 -22.47 -0.16
N MET A 101 -4.80 -21.68 -1.16
CA MET A 101 -5.14 -21.90 -2.57
C MET A 101 -4.31 -23.03 -3.21
N GLY A 102 -3.37 -23.63 -2.49
CA GLY A 102 -2.49 -24.67 -3.00
C GLY A 102 -1.34 -24.14 -3.86
N ALA A 103 -1.02 -22.86 -3.77
CA ALA A 103 0.10 -22.28 -4.49
C ALA A 103 1.44 -22.82 -3.99
N ASN A 104 2.41 -22.94 -4.90
CA ASN A 104 3.82 -23.09 -4.54
C ASN A 104 4.37 -21.73 -4.11
N VAL A 105 4.30 -21.40 -2.83
CA VAL A 105 4.58 -20.06 -2.32
C VAL A 105 5.58 -20.06 -1.18
N PHE A 106 6.45 -19.07 -1.15
CA PHE A 106 7.30 -18.78 0.00
C PHE A 106 7.31 -17.26 0.25
N TYR A 107 7.80 -16.85 1.40
CA TYR A 107 7.93 -15.44 1.72
C TYR A 107 9.37 -15.04 2.01
N MET A 108 9.66 -13.75 1.84
CA MET A 108 10.92 -13.13 2.19
C MET A 108 10.65 -11.78 2.85
N ILE A 109 11.29 -11.55 3.99
CA ILE A 109 11.27 -10.26 4.69
C ILE A 109 12.72 -9.81 4.84
N PRO A 110 13.10 -8.61 4.37
CA PRO A 110 14.45 -8.09 4.49
C PRO A 110 14.80 -7.80 5.96
N GLU A 111 16.08 -7.85 6.27
CA GLU A 111 16.57 -7.36 7.55
C GLU A 111 16.63 -5.82 7.54
N ARG A 112 16.58 -5.19 8.73
CA ARG A 112 16.67 -3.73 8.86
C ARG A 112 17.92 -3.13 8.24
N ASN A 113 19.01 -3.91 8.18
CA ASN A 113 20.29 -3.50 7.60
C ASN A 113 20.31 -3.55 6.06
N ASP A 114 19.38 -4.26 5.44
CA ASP A 114 19.30 -4.41 3.97
C ASP A 114 18.66 -3.19 3.28
N GLY A 115 18.14 -2.26 4.06
CA GLY A 115 17.42 -1.08 3.57
C GLY A 115 15.92 -1.31 3.45
N TYR A 116 15.23 -0.31 2.92
CA TYR A 116 13.77 -0.31 2.78
C TYR A 116 13.35 -0.65 1.36
N GLY A 117 12.37 -1.54 1.24
CA GLY A 117 11.76 -1.93 -0.03
C GLY A 117 12.55 -2.97 -0.82
N LEU A 118 12.06 -3.25 -2.02
CA LEU A 118 12.67 -4.24 -2.91
C LEU A 118 14.00 -3.70 -3.47
N ASN A 119 15.07 -4.46 -3.28
CA ASN A 119 16.40 -4.12 -3.78
C ASN A 119 16.94 -5.19 -4.75
N GLU A 120 18.01 -4.86 -5.47
CA GLU A 120 18.60 -5.75 -6.47
C GLU A 120 19.11 -7.07 -5.85
N SER A 121 19.65 -7.01 -4.65
CA SER A 121 20.13 -8.20 -3.92
C SER A 121 18.99 -9.18 -3.64
N ALA A 122 17.84 -8.68 -3.15
CA ALA A 122 16.66 -9.48 -2.90
C ALA A 122 16.12 -10.14 -4.18
N VAL A 123 16.05 -9.37 -5.28
CA VAL A 123 15.62 -9.90 -6.59
C VAL A 123 16.57 -11.01 -7.08
N ARG A 124 17.87 -10.82 -6.94
CA ARG A 124 18.86 -11.83 -7.31
C ARG A 124 18.72 -13.09 -6.46
N THR A 125 18.53 -12.95 -5.16
CA THR A 125 18.34 -14.09 -4.24
C THR A 125 17.12 -14.90 -4.63
N VAL A 126 15.98 -14.25 -4.87
CA VAL A 126 14.76 -14.91 -5.34
C VAL A 126 14.98 -15.61 -6.68
N SER A 127 15.62 -14.93 -7.66
CA SER A 127 15.89 -15.52 -8.98
C SER A 127 16.84 -16.71 -8.90
N TYR A 128 17.84 -16.68 -8.02
CA TYR A 128 18.81 -17.76 -7.86
C TYR A 128 18.19 -19.02 -7.22
N THR A 129 17.34 -18.84 -6.21
CA THR A 129 16.63 -19.97 -5.58
C THR A 129 15.65 -20.67 -6.53
N HIS A 130 15.23 -20.00 -7.60
CA HIS A 130 14.40 -20.58 -8.66
C HIS A 130 15.16 -21.40 -9.70
N LEU A 131 16.47 -21.16 -9.85
CA LEU A 131 17.31 -21.83 -10.87
C LEU A 131 18.02 -23.07 -10.33
N THR A 132 17.80 -23.44 -9.06
CA THR A 132 18.49 -24.56 -8.39
C THR A 132 17.62 -25.80 -8.17
N LEU A 133 16.55 -25.96 -8.97
CA LEU A 133 15.78 -27.22 -9.01
C LEU A 133 16.06 -27.97 -10.33
#